data_19315f7ef91939deda9a37e4d81177ba
#
_entry.id   19315f7ef91939deda9a37e4d81177ba
#
_cell.length_a   1.000
_cell.length_b   1.000
_cell.length_c   1.000
_cell.angle_alpha   90.00
_cell.angle_beta   90.00
_cell.angle_gamma   90.00
#
_symmetry.space_group_name_H-M   'P 1'
#
loop_
_entity.id
_entity.type
_entity.pdbx_description
1 polymer ?
#
loop_
_entity_poly.entity_id
_entity_poly.type
_entity_poly.pdbx_seq_one_letter_code
_entity_poly.pdbx_strand_id
1 'polypeptide(L)'
;ADAEDFTRRFSRGAWETLDLQGRFVMPGFNDSHLHFIHYVKTKLSVNLFGCTSLAEVQERLRRGLAGLEAGSGRWLLGEGWNQEQFTGERRFPTRRELDQVSTEYPILILRSCFHVGALNSRALELLHINRDTVGHYGAFAEVDETGAPNGVVKENVLDDIKAAIPSVGLRPLLEQVVQSQHDL
;
A
#
# COMPACT_ATOMS: atom_id res chain seq x y z
N ALA A 1 -12.27 39.53 -20.46
CA ALA A 1 -13.30 40.39 -19.87
C ALA A 1 -12.65 41.09 -18.69
N ASP A 2 -12.71 42.44 -18.64
CA ASP A 2 -12.19 43.19 -17.51
C ASP A 2 -13.24 43.28 -16.39
N ALA A 3 -12.83 43.73 -15.21
CA ALA A 3 -13.68 43.84 -14.04
C ALA A 3 -14.89 44.79 -14.26
N GLU A 4 -14.75 45.79 -15.14
CA GLU A 4 -15.85 46.72 -15.47
C GLU A 4 -16.94 46.06 -16.32
N ASP A 5 -16.55 45.20 -17.30
CA ASP A 5 -17.51 44.46 -18.13
C ASP A 5 -18.31 43.44 -17.26
N PHE A 6 -17.64 42.77 -16.31
CA PHE A 6 -18.29 41.86 -15.36
C PHE A 6 -19.31 42.61 -14.48
N THR A 7 -18.90 43.71 -13.86
CA THR A 7 -19.76 44.51 -12.99
C THR A 7 -20.98 45.04 -13.73
N ARG A 8 -20.83 45.44 -15.00
CA ARG A 8 -21.94 45.91 -15.86
C ARG A 8 -22.95 44.80 -16.16
N ARG A 9 -22.49 43.57 -16.42
CA ARG A 9 -23.36 42.44 -16.74
C ARG A 9 -24.13 41.89 -15.53
N PHE A 10 -23.57 41.98 -14.35
CA PHE A 10 -24.10 41.38 -13.15
C PHE A 10 -24.55 42.40 -12.08
N SER A 11 -24.85 43.60 -12.44
CA SER A 11 -25.15 44.75 -11.56
C SER A 11 -26.45 44.65 -10.75
N ARG A 12 -27.19 43.53 -10.76
CA ARG A 12 -28.48 43.36 -10.07
C ARG A 12 -28.39 42.64 -8.72
N GLY A 13 -27.27 42.65 -8.03
CA GLY A 13 -27.11 41.98 -6.75
C GLY A 13 -26.19 42.74 -5.81
N ALA A 14 -26.30 42.49 -4.51
CA ALA A 14 -25.29 42.90 -3.54
C ALA A 14 -24.06 42.00 -3.73
N TRP A 15 -22.93 42.61 -4.11
CA TRP A 15 -21.67 41.90 -4.30
C TRP A 15 -20.73 42.17 -3.15
N GLU A 16 -20.08 41.15 -2.68
CA GLU A 16 -18.90 41.28 -1.83
C GLU A 16 -17.66 41.04 -2.71
N THR A 17 -16.74 41.99 -2.66
CA THR A 17 -15.49 41.88 -3.41
C THR A 17 -14.39 41.42 -2.50
N LEU A 18 -13.78 40.26 -2.82
CA LEU A 18 -12.62 39.74 -2.15
C LEU A 18 -11.36 40.00 -2.99
N ASP A 19 -10.46 40.84 -2.48
CA ASP A 19 -9.15 41.03 -3.11
C ASP A 19 -8.25 39.82 -2.86
N LEU A 20 -7.90 39.12 -3.92
CA LEU A 20 -7.06 37.91 -3.86
C LEU A 20 -5.56 38.24 -3.86
N GLN A 21 -5.17 39.52 -3.96
CA GLN A 21 -3.76 39.93 -3.95
C GLN A 21 -2.91 39.20 -4.99
N GLY A 22 -3.42 39.02 -6.20
CA GLY A 22 -2.76 38.31 -7.28
C GLY A 22 -2.77 36.77 -7.17
N ARG A 23 -3.46 36.19 -6.18
CA ARG A 23 -3.60 34.74 -6.06
C ARG A 23 -4.58 34.19 -7.08
N PHE A 24 -4.28 33.01 -7.58
CA PHE A 24 -5.17 32.26 -8.46
C PHE A 24 -6.28 31.58 -7.68
N VAL A 25 -7.50 31.59 -8.20
CA VAL A 25 -8.66 30.86 -7.66
C VAL A 25 -9.24 29.96 -8.73
N MET A 26 -9.52 28.75 -8.35
CA MET A 26 -10.23 27.77 -9.17
C MET A 26 -11.23 27.00 -8.31
N PRO A 27 -12.28 26.41 -8.91
CA PRO A 27 -13.12 25.46 -8.20
C PRO A 27 -12.28 24.29 -7.65
N GLY A 28 -12.68 23.74 -6.53
CA GLY A 28 -12.09 22.50 -6.00
C GLY A 28 -12.21 21.37 -7.03
N PHE A 29 -11.27 20.43 -6.99
CA PHE A 29 -11.35 19.24 -7.84
C PHE A 29 -12.54 18.38 -7.41
N ASN A 30 -13.23 17.82 -8.41
CA ASN A 30 -14.25 16.80 -8.20
C ASN A 30 -13.68 15.49 -8.76
N ASP A 31 -13.22 14.61 -7.85
CA ASP A 31 -12.80 13.26 -8.22
C ASP A 31 -14.04 12.37 -8.38
N SER A 32 -14.38 12.06 -9.62
CA SER A 32 -15.54 11.22 -9.96
C SER A 32 -15.25 9.71 -9.88
N HIS A 33 -14.00 9.30 -9.65
CA HIS A 33 -13.59 7.89 -9.56
C HIS A 33 -12.53 7.68 -8.48
N LEU A 34 -12.95 7.48 -7.25
CA LEU A 34 -12.08 7.27 -6.10
C LEU A 34 -12.31 5.89 -5.49
N HIS A 35 -11.24 5.12 -5.35
CA HIS A 35 -11.23 3.86 -4.58
C HIS A 35 -10.99 4.15 -3.07
N PHE A 36 -11.89 4.89 -2.45
CA PHE A 36 -11.71 5.40 -1.09
C PHE A 36 -11.41 4.32 -0.05
N ILE A 37 -12.15 3.21 -0.09
CA ILE A 37 -11.92 2.08 0.84
C ILE A 37 -10.53 1.45 0.63
N HIS A 38 -10.05 1.39 -0.61
CA HIS A 38 -8.68 0.93 -0.86
C HIS A 38 -7.66 1.90 -0.24
N TYR A 39 -7.82 3.21 -0.46
CA TYR A 39 -7.00 4.24 0.17
C TYR A 39 -6.98 4.11 1.71
N VAL A 40 -8.14 3.93 2.33
CA VAL A 40 -8.25 3.71 3.79
C VAL A 40 -7.46 2.47 4.22
N LYS A 41 -7.55 1.37 3.48
CA LYS A 41 -6.79 0.14 3.78
C LYS A 41 -5.28 0.35 3.70
N THR A 42 -4.79 1.16 2.76
CA THR A 42 -3.34 1.46 2.67
C THR A 42 -2.81 2.19 3.91
N LYS A 43 -3.67 2.94 4.61
CA LYS A 43 -3.30 3.60 5.89
C LYS A 43 -3.13 2.62 7.05
N LEU A 44 -3.67 1.40 6.93
CA LEU A 44 -3.54 0.33 7.91
C LEU A 44 -2.36 -0.59 7.62
N SER A 45 -1.65 -0.36 6.54
CA SER A 45 -0.43 -1.06 6.14
C SER A 45 0.81 -0.14 6.26
N VAL A 46 1.99 -0.74 6.22
CA VAL A 46 3.24 0.03 6.17
C VAL A 46 3.41 0.65 4.78
N ASN A 47 3.51 1.97 4.74
CA ASN A 47 3.73 2.68 3.49
C ASN A 47 5.17 2.47 3.00
N LEU A 48 5.32 1.78 1.85
CA LEU A 48 6.58 1.49 1.18
C LEU A 48 6.78 2.30 -0.11
N PHE A 49 5.85 3.21 -0.44
CA PHE A 49 6.03 4.09 -1.59
C PHE A 49 7.25 4.98 -1.42
N GLY A 50 8.01 5.14 -2.50
CA GLY A 50 9.20 5.96 -2.52
C GLY A 50 10.42 5.35 -1.84
N CYS A 51 10.38 4.08 -1.38
CA CYS A 51 11.56 3.37 -0.93
C CYS A 51 12.57 3.23 -2.08
N THR A 52 13.83 3.60 -1.80
CA THR A 52 14.93 3.60 -2.78
C THR A 52 15.89 2.43 -2.59
N SER A 53 15.64 1.56 -1.63
CA SER A 53 16.46 0.37 -1.37
C SER A 53 15.71 -0.70 -0.58
N LEU A 54 16.22 -1.95 -0.63
CA LEU A 54 15.74 -3.04 0.23
C LEU A 54 15.92 -2.74 1.72
N ALA A 55 17.01 -2.08 2.08
CA ALA A 55 17.29 -1.69 3.46
C ALA A 55 16.22 -0.71 3.99
N GLU A 56 15.80 0.25 3.17
CA GLU A 56 14.72 1.18 3.53
C GLU A 56 13.37 0.47 3.68
N VAL A 57 13.05 -0.48 2.79
CA VAL A 57 11.87 -1.34 2.93
C VAL A 57 11.87 -2.07 4.26
N GLN A 58 12.98 -2.73 4.61
CA GLN A 58 13.13 -3.45 5.87
C GLN A 58 13.01 -2.53 7.09
N GLU A 59 13.60 -1.34 7.04
CA GLU A 59 13.54 -0.37 8.14
C GLU A 59 12.10 0.11 8.39
N ARG A 60 11.36 0.43 7.32
CA ARG A 60 9.95 0.81 7.45
C ARG A 60 9.10 -0.33 8.00
N LEU A 61 9.35 -1.57 7.57
CA LEU A 61 8.67 -2.75 8.10
C LEU A 61 8.99 -2.97 9.59
N ARG A 62 10.26 -2.81 10.04
CA ARG A 62 10.60 -2.92 11.46
C ARG A 62 9.88 -1.89 12.33
N ARG A 63 9.72 -0.66 11.83
CA ARG A 63 8.93 0.38 12.53
C ARG A 63 7.45 -0.01 12.63
N GLY A 64 6.89 -0.55 11.53
CA GLY A 64 5.51 -1.06 11.54
C GLY A 64 5.32 -2.22 12.50
N LEU A 65 6.32 -3.11 12.59
CA LEU A 65 6.30 -4.26 13.50
C LEU A 65 6.25 -3.82 14.97
N ALA A 66 6.94 -2.74 15.34
CA ALA A 66 6.94 -2.22 16.71
C ALA A 66 5.54 -1.79 17.20
N GLY A 67 4.60 -1.55 16.29
CA GLY A 67 3.20 -1.23 16.60
C GLY A 67 2.28 -2.46 16.73
N LEU A 68 2.78 -3.67 16.48
CA LEU A 68 2.00 -4.89 16.60
C LEU A 68 2.16 -5.52 18.00
N GLU A 69 1.04 -5.93 18.59
CA GLU A 69 1.06 -6.66 19.87
C GLU A 69 1.63 -8.07 19.68
N ALA A 70 2.56 -8.46 20.56
CA ALA A 70 3.16 -9.78 20.53
C ALA A 70 2.10 -10.88 20.68
N GLY A 71 2.20 -11.93 19.85
CA GLY A 71 1.27 -13.06 19.88
C GLY A 71 -0.14 -12.78 19.35
N SER A 72 -0.39 -11.61 18.76
CA SER A 72 -1.72 -11.23 18.23
C SER A 72 -2.17 -12.07 17.03
N GLY A 73 -1.30 -12.85 16.41
CA GLY A 73 -1.57 -13.54 15.13
C GLY A 73 -1.77 -12.60 13.93
N ARG A 74 -1.51 -11.30 14.10
CA ARG A 74 -1.69 -10.31 13.06
C ARG A 74 -0.56 -10.37 12.02
N TRP A 75 -0.93 -10.09 10.79
CA TRP A 75 0.00 -9.96 9.69
C TRP A 75 0.59 -8.55 9.65
N LEU A 76 1.87 -8.46 9.33
CA LEU A 76 2.49 -7.19 8.93
C LEU A 76 2.31 -7.01 7.44
N LEU A 77 1.49 -6.03 7.06
CA LEU A 77 1.24 -5.70 5.66
C LEU A 77 2.02 -4.45 5.27
N GLY A 78 2.61 -4.44 4.08
CA GLY A 78 3.28 -3.27 3.52
C GLY A 78 2.92 -3.10 2.04
N GLU A 79 2.80 -1.85 1.58
CA GLU A 79 2.35 -1.58 0.22
C GLU A 79 3.17 -0.48 -0.44
N GLY A 80 3.46 -0.64 -1.74
CA GLY A 80 4.00 0.43 -2.56
C GLY A 80 5.46 0.34 -2.94
N TRP A 81 6.20 -0.73 -2.56
CA TRP A 81 7.58 -0.88 -3.01
C TRP A 81 7.67 -1.02 -4.54
N ASN A 82 8.79 -0.55 -5.11
CA ASN A 82 9.08 -0.71 -6.54
C ASN A 82 10.59 -0.85 -6.74
N GLN A 83 11.05 -2.05 -7.15
CA GLN A 83 12.46 -2.33 -7.37
C GLN A 83 13.12 -1.46 -8.44
N GLU A 84 12.34 -0.85 -9.35
CA GLU A 84 12.86 0.06 -10.37
C GLU A 84 13.38 1.37 -9.77
N GLN A 85 12.88 1.73 -8.57
CA GLN A 85 13.33 2.91 -7.81
C GLN A 85 14.56 2.61 -6.93
N PHE A 86 14.97 1.34 -6.82
CA PHE A 86 16.12 0.99 -5.99
C PHE A 86 17.43 1.46 -6.64
N THR A 87 18.24 2.15 -5.84
CA THR A 87 19.54 2.69 -6.27
C THR A 87 20.63 1.64 -6.34
N GLY A 88 20.43 0.47 -5.71
CA GLY A 88 21.33 -0.68 -5.72
C GLY A 88 20.81 -1.80 -6.62
N GLU A 89 20.71 -2.98 -6.06
CA GLU A 89 20.22 -4.17 -6.74
C GLU A 89 18.71 -4.07 -7.04
N ARG A 90 18.37 -4.03 -8.33
CA ARG A 90 17.00 -3.85 -8.82
C ARG A 90 16.29 -5.19 -8.98
N ARG A 91 16.08 -5.89 -7.88
CA ARG A 91 15.33 -7.16 -7.85
C ARG A 91 14.15 -7.10 -6.89
N PHE A 92 13.28 -8.05 -6.99
CA PHE A 92 12.19 -8.21 -6.03
C PHE A 92 12.74 -8.57 -4.65
N PRO A 93 12.14 -8.04 -3.56
CA PRO A 93 12.34 -8.57 -2.22
C PRO A 93 11.93 -10.03 -2.17
N THR A 94 12.68 -10.86 -1.47
CA THR A 94 12.38 -12.28 -1.27
C THR A 94 12.12 -12.57 0.21
N ARG A 95 11.74 -13.81 0.52
CA ARG A 95 11.59 -14.24 1.93
C ARG A 95 12.83 -13.96 2.77
N ARG A 96 14.04 -14.03 2.18
CA ARG A 96 15.31 -13.83 2.91
C ARG A 96 15.43 -12.42 3.50
N GLU A 97 15.05 -11.40 2.73
CA GLU A 97 15.06 -10.03 3.20
C GLU A 97 13.96 -9.79 4.23
N LEU A 98 12.79 -10.40 4.04
CA LEU A 98 11.67 -10.24 4.96
C LEU A 98 11.87 -11.02 6.26
N ASP A 99 12.56 -12.16 6.25
CA ASP A 99 12.96 -12.91 7.44
C ASP A 99 13.92 -12.13 8.33
N GLN A 100 14.73 -11.22 7.75
CA GLN A 100 15.58 -10.30 8.52
C GLN A 100 14.78 -9.21 9.26
N VAL A 101 13.52 -9.01 8.89
CA VAL A 101 12.59 -8.15 9.64
C VAL A 101 11.95 -8.96 10.77
N SER A 102 11.35 -10.11 10.46
CA SER A 102 10.77 -11.02 11.44
C SER A 102 10.58 -12.43 10.87
N THR A 103 10.83 -13.43 11.70
CA THR A 103 10.45 -14.84 11.48
C THR A 103 9.27 -15.28 12.35
N GLU A 104 8.79 -14.40 13.24
CA GLU A 104 7.66 -14.68 14.15
C GLU A 104 6.34 -14.20 13.56
N TYR A 105 6.35 -13.01 12.97
CA TYR A 105 5.17 -12.40 12.35
C TYR A 105 5.11 -12.73 10.86
N PRO A 106 3.94 -13.14 10.34
CA PRO A 106 3.76 -13.28 8.91
C PRO A 106 3.79 -11.91 8.24
N ILE A 107 4.58 -11.79 7.18
CA ILE A 107 4.77 -10.55 6.42
C ILE A 107 4.32 -10.77 4.97
N LEU A 108 3.48 -9.86 4.48
CA LEU A 108 3.19 -9.69 3.05
C LEU A 108 3.46 -8.25 2.66
N ILE A 109 4.27 -8.05 1.63
CA ILE A 109 4.45 -6.73 1.01
C ILE A 109 4.00 -6.73 -0.44
N LEU A 110 3.29 -5.69 -0.84
CA LEU A 110 2.74 -5.53 -2.19
C LEU A 110 3.55 -4.50 -2.98
N ARG A 111 3.89 -4.86 -4.22
CA ARG A 111 4.48 -3.93 -5.18
C ARG A 111 3.46 -2.82 -5.52
N SER A 112 3.94 -1.67 -5.95
CA SER A 112 3.12 -0.51 -6.34
C SER A 112 2.07 -0.78 -7.43
N CYS A 113 2.23 -1.85 -8.22
CA CYS A 113 1.23 -2.29 -9.20
C CYS A 113 0.14 -3.21 -8.61
N PHE A 114 0.28 -3.69 -7.36
CA PHE A 114 -0.63 -4.62 -6.67
C PHE A 114 -0.78 -6.03 -7.30
N HIS A 115 0.01 -6.35 -8.34
CA HIS A 115 0.03 -7.65 -9.02
C HIS A 115 1.18 -8.55 -8.58
N VAL A 116 2.13 -8.04 -7.79
CA VAL A 116 3.27 -8.78 -7.26
C VAL A 116 3.35 -8.56 -5.77
N GLY A 117 3.54 -9.63 -5.02
CA GLY A 117 3.78 -9.62 -3.58
C GLY A 117 5.02 -10.41 -3.19
N ALA A 118 5.52 -10.15 -2.00
CA ALA A 118 6.56 -10.95 -1.38
C ALA A 118 6.16 -11.33 0.05
N LEU A 119 6.41 -12.59 0.41
CA LEU A 119 6.09 -13.23 1.66
C LEU A 119 7.38 -13.63 2.39
N ASN A 120 7.38 -13.53 3.72
CA ASN A 120 8.44 -14.12 4.53
C ASN A 120 8.18 -15.63 4.78
N SER A 121 9.15 -16.30 5.38
CA SER A 121 9.05 -17.74 5.68
C SER A 121 7.87 -18.08 6.59
N ARG A 122 7.53 -17.23 7.57
CA ARG A 122 6.39 -17.41 8.45
C ARG A 122 5.05 -17.35 7.71
N ALA A 123 4.92 -16.43 6.77
CA ALA A 123 3.73 -16.33 5.93
C ALA A 123 3.57 -17.54 5.01
N LEU A 124 4.66 -17.98 4.37
CA LEU A 124 4.67 -19.20 3.53
C LEU A 124 4.27 -20.45 4.34
N GLU A 125 4.76 -20.58 5.59
CA GLU A 125 4.39 -21.68 6.48
C GLU A 125 2.88 -21.69 6.78
N LEU A 126 2.31 -20.54 7.17
CA LEU A 126 0.89 -20.42 7.49
C LEU A 126 -0.02 -20.68 6.28
N LEU A 127 0.45 -20.36 5.08
CA LEU A 127 -0.27 -20.62 3.83
C LEU A 127 -0.02 -22.01 3.25
N HIS A 128 0.79 -22.83 3.93
CA HIS A 128 1.21 -24.14 3.45
C HIS A 128 1.88 -24.13 2.08
N ILE A 129 2.55 -23.01 1.72
CA ILE A 129 3.33 -22.87 0.49
C ILE A 129 4.76 -23.34 0.78
N ASN A 130 5.08 -24.54 0.34
CA ASN A 130 6.37 -25.18 0.57
C ASN A 130 6.87 -25.84 -0.73
N ARG A 131 7.99 -26.57 -0.68
CA ARG A 131 8.58 -27.23 -1.84
C ARG A 131 7.60 -28.21 -2.54
N ASP A 132 6.76 -28.89 -1.79
CA ASP A 132 5.85 -29.90 -2.33
C ASP A 132 4.60 -29.28 -2.95
N THR A 133 4.17 -28.12 -2.45
CA THR A 133 2.94 -27.45 -2.86
C THR A 133 3.15 -26.30 -3.85
N VAL A 134 4.34 -25.69 -3.88
CA VAL A 134 4.62 -24.51 -4.73
C VAL A 134 4.38 -24.78 -6.22
N GLY A 135 4.57 -26.02 -6.67
CA GLY A 135 4.32 -26.43 -8.04
C GLY A 135 2.86 -26.25 -8.50
N HIS A 136 1.89 -26.25 -7.59
CA HIS A 136 0.48 -26.00 -7.89
C HIS A 136 0.22 -24.57 -8.38
N TYR A 137 1.08 -23.63 -8.03
CA TYR A 137 0.97 -22.23 -8.42
C TYR A 137 1.71 -21.88 -9.71
N GLY A 138 2.45 -22.85 -10.29
CA GLY A 138 3.16 -22.68 -11.56
C GLY A 138 4.11 -21.47 -11.53
N ALA A 139 4.10 -20.70 -12.62
CA ALA A 139 4.95 -19.51 -12.77
C ALA A 139 4.56 -18.32 -11.87
N PHE A 140 3.43 -18.39 -11.16
CA PHE A 140 2.94 -17.32 -10.30
C PHE A 140 3.51 -17.36 -8.87
N ALA A 141 4.20 -18.45 -8.50
CA ALA A 141 5.00 -18.51 -7.28
C ALA A 141 6.45 -18.85 -7.64
N GLU A 142 7.37 -17.95 -7.33
CA GLU A 142 8.79 -18.15 -7.70
C GLU A 142 9.49 -19.08 -6.72
N VAL A 143 10.44 -19.84 -7.24
CA VAL A 143 11.30 -20.74 -6.44
C VAL A 143 12.76 -20.30 -6.50
N ASP A 144 13.51 -20.66 -5.48
CA ASP A 144 14.96 -20.51 -5.45
C ASP A 144 15.66 -21.68 -6.19
N GLU A 145 16.99 -21.63 -6.24
CA GLU A 145 17.83 -22.64 -6.90
C GLU A 145 17.63 -24.07 -6.35
N THR A 146 17.09 -24.20 -5.14
CA THR A 146 16.80 -25.48 -4.50
C THR A 146 15.39 -26.00 -4.79
N GLY A 147 14.57 -25.22 -5.54
CA GLY A 147 13.17 -25.50 -5.79
C GLY A 147 12.24 -25.16 -4.61
N ALA A 148 12.72 -24.45 -3.61
CA ALA A 148 11.88 -23.96 -2.53
C ALA A 148 11.28 -22.58 -2.86
N PRO A 149 10.05 -22.23 -2.38
CA PRO A 149 9.46 -20.93 -2.65
C PRO A 149 10.37 -19.82 -2.14
N ASN A 150 10.69 -18.83 -3.00
CA ASN A 150 11.51 -17.68 -2.60
C ASN A 150 10.70 -16.55 -1.95
N GLY A 151 9.38 -16.70 -1.87
CA GLY A 151 8.45 -15.74 -1.29
C GLY A 151 7.76 -14.84 -2.29
N VAL A 152 8.24 -14.74 -3.53
CA VAL A 152 7.61 -13.90 -4.57
C VAL A 152 6.39 -14.61 -5.15
N VAL A 153 5.25 -13.91 -5.16
CA VAL A 153 3.96 -14.39 -5.68
C VAL A 153 3.32 -13.33 -6.57
N LYS A 154 2.53 -13.77 -7.55
CA LYS A 154 1.98 -12.92 -8.60
C LYS A 154 0.52 -13.25 -8.90
N GLU A 155 -0.19 -12.26 -9.47
CA GLU A 155 -1.51 -12.39 -10.07
C GLU A 155 -2.53 -13.12 -9.17
N ASN A 156 -3.23 -14.11 -9.69
CA ASN A 156 -4.30 -14.83 -8.99
C ASN A 156 -3.84 -15.47 -7.67
N VAL A 157 -2.60 -15.94 -7.59
CA VAL A 157 -2.04 -16.51 -6.35
C VAL A 157 -2.01 -15.45 -5.25
N LEU A 158 -1.68 -14.21 -5.62
CA LEU A 158 -1.68 -13.11 -4.67
C LEU A 158 -3.08 -12.78 -4.17
N ASP A 159 -4.11 -12.90 -5.01
CA ASP A 159 -5.50 -12.67 -4.62
C ASP A 159 -6.01 -13.76 -3.67
N ASP A 160 -5.67 -15.02 -3.92
CA ASP A 160 -5.97 -16.14 -3.02
C ASP A 160 -5.28 -15.95 -1.65
N ILE A 161 -4.03 -15.48 -1.64
CA ILE A 161 -3.28 -15.17 -0.43
C ILE A 161 -3.95 -14.03 0.35
N LYS A 162 -4.31 -12.93 -0.31
CA LYS A 162 -5.01 -11.80 0.31
C LYS A 162 -6.35 -12.25 0.94
N ALA A 163 -7.06 -13.16 0.30
CA ALA A 163 -8.32 -13.70 0.81
C ALA A 163 -8.11 -14.59 2.05
N ALA A 164 -6.95 -15.24 2.17
CA ALA A 164 -6.59 -16.08 3.32
C ALA A 164 -6.10 -15.28 4.54
N ILE A 165 -5.69 -14.01 4.34
CA ILE A 165 -5.23 -13.15 5.43
C ILE A 165 -6.43 -12.68 6.24
N PRO A 166 -6.41 -12.81 7.60
CA PRO A 166 -7.48 -12.31 8.44
C PRO A 166 -7.75 -10.82 8.18
N SER A 167 -9.00 -10.49 7.91
CA SER A 167 -9.40 -9.10 7.65
C SER A 167 -9.18 -8.23 8.89
N VAL A 168 -8.81 -6.98 8.68
CA VAL A 168 -8.81 -5.97 9.74
C VAL A 168 -10.24 -5.84 10.26
N GLY A 169 -10.41 -5.87 11.59
CA GLY A 169 -11.73 -5.73 12.22
C GLY A 169 -12.46 -4.47 11.76
N LEU A 170 -13.78 -4.51 11.76
CA LEU A 170 -14.62 -3.39 11.29
C LEU A 170 -14.31 -2.07 12.03
N ARG A 171 -14.06 -2.14 13.33
CA ARG A 171 -13.83 -0.94 14.16
C ARG A 171 -12.57 -0.16 13.74
N PRO A 172 -11.36 -0.75 13.64
CA PRO A 172 -10.18 -0.04 13.13
C PRO A 172 -10.36 0.50 11.72
N LEU A 173 -11.10 -0.22 10.86
CA LEU A 173 -11.41 0.24 9.52
C LEU A 173 -12.28 1.51 9.54
N LEU A 174 -13.33 1.54 10.36
CA LEU A 174 -14.22 2.70 10.49
C LEU A 174 -13.50 3.91 11.09
N GLU A 175 -12.68 3.70 12.12
CA GLU A 175 -11.85 4.77 12.71
C GLU A 175 -10.93 5.39 11.64
N GLN A 176 -10.30 4.56 10.81
CA GLN A 176 -9.46 5.03 9.72
C GLN A 176 -10.27 5.71 8.60
N VAL A 177 -11.49 5.26 8.29
CA VAL A 177 -12.41 5.93 7.36
C VAL A 177 -12.65 7.38 7.80
N VAL A 178 -13.01 7.58 9.08
CA VAL A 178 -13.27 8.92 9.63
C VAL A 178 -12.02 9.80 9.53
N GLN A 179 -10.84 9.28 9.87
CA GLN A 179 -9.61 10.05 9.78
C GLN A 179 -9.27 10.41 8.33
N SER A 180 -9.44 9.47 7.40
CA SER A 180 -9.06 9.67 6.00
C SER A 180 -9.99 10.62 5.23
N GLN A 181 -11.17 10.96 5.75
CA GLN A 181 -12.04 11.99 5.16
C GLN A 181 -11.40 13.39 5.18
N HIS A 182 -10.48 13.63 6.10
CA HIS A 182 -9.77 14.92 6.21
C HIS A 182 -8.56 15.02 5.26
N ASP A 183 -8.19 13.93 4.62
CA ASP A 183 -7.05 13.88 3.68
C ASP A 183 -7.48 14.26 2.24
N LEU A 184 -8.80 14.32 1.98
CA LEU A 184 -9.42 14.59 0.68
C LEU A 184 -9.95 16.03 0.61
#